data_df029545bfd253d26c32c478189e9978
#
_entry.id   df029545bfd253d26c32c478189e9978
#
_cell.length_a   1.000
_cell.length_b   1.000
_cell.length_c   1.000
_cell.angle_alpha   90.00
_cell.angle_beta   90.00
_cell.angle_gamma   90.00
#
_symmetry.space_group_name_H-M   'P 1'
#
loop_
_entity.id
_entity.type
_entity.pdbx_description
1 polymer ?
#
loop_
_entity_poly.entity_id
_entity_poly.type
_entity_poly.pdbx_seq_one_letter_code
_entity_poly.pdbx_strand_id
1 'polypeptide(L)'
;MVGKKVVHHLMMSAKDAHYVGGLVNGARIVEQWGDVGTELMVYVDGDISLFLGYEKVEFLAPVYVGDFMEYHGWIEKVGNQSYTCKFEAWKVATQLDRTDADLSGVATPGTAATACEPPVLCGR
;
A
#
# COMPACT_ATOMS: atom_id res chain seq x y z
N MET A 1 4.90 -18.92 7.72
CA MET A 1 5.13 -17.49 7.51
C MET A 1 4.76 -17.02 6.13
N VAL A 2 5.05 -17.79 5.12
CA VAL A 2 4.54 -17.51 3.78
C VAL A 2 3.03 -17.44 3.84
N GLY A 3 2.45 -16.40 3.22
CA GLY A 3 1.02 -16.16 3.25
C GLY A 3 0.51 -15.33 4.42
N LYS A 4 1.35 -15.05 5.41
CA LYS A 4 0.97 -14.11 6.49
C LYS A 4 0.63 -12.76 5.86
N LYS A 5 -0.53 -12.23 6.19
CA LYS A 5 -1.05 -11.02 5.56
C LYS A 5 -1.44 -9.96 6.59
N VAL A 6 -1.20 -8.71 6.25
CA VAL A 6 -1.61 -7.55 7.02
C VAL A 6 -2.38 -6.61 6.09
N VAL A 7 -3.43 -6.01 6.60
CA VAL A 7 -4.24 -5.03 5.87
C VAL A 7 -4.40 -3.79 6.74
N HIS A 8 -4.04 -2.63 6.19
CA HIS A 8 -4.33 -1.35 6.82
C HIS A 8 -5.45 -0.66 6.05
N HIS A 9 -6.40 -0.11 6.76
CA HIS A 9 -7.56 0.56 6.17
C HIS A 9 -7.54 2.04 6.58
N LEU A 10 -7.43 2.94 5.61
CA LEU A 10 -7.29 4.37 5.86
C LEU A 10 -8.10 5.18 4.86
N MET A 11 -8.67 6.29 5.35
CA MET A 11 -9.20 7.32 4.46
C MET A 11 -8.08 8.30 4.12
N MET A 12 -7.98 8.68 2.87
CA MET A 12 -7.05 9.73 2.44
C MET A 12 -7.62 11.08 2.87
N SER A 13 -6.96 11.72 3.81
CA SER A 13 -7.39 12.99 4.37
C SER A 13 -6.75 14.16 3.64
N ALA A 14 -7.17 15.39 3.98
CA ALA A 14 -6.64 16.60 3.34
C ALA A 14 -5.12 16.70 3.42
N LYS A 15 -4.51 16.19 4.50
CA LYS A 15 -3.06 16.22 4.66
C LYS A 15 -2.33 15.30 3.70
N ASP A 16 -3.03 14.36 3.08
CA ASP A 16 -2.43 13.42 2.13
C ASP A 16 -2.38 13.99 0.71
N ALA A 17 -3.11 15.07 0.45
CA ALA A 17 -3.10 15.72 -0.85
C ALA A 17 -1.74 16.36 -1.10
N HIS A 18 -1.21 16.14 -2.27
CA HIS A 18 0.06 16.73 -2.68
C HIS A 18 -0.10 17.67 -3.88
N TYR A 19 -1.00 17.33 -4.76
CA TYR A 19 -1.23 18.08 -5.99
C TYR A 19 -2.55 18.81 -5.98
N VAL A 20 -2.67 19.79 -6.87
CA VAL A 20 -3.92 20.52 -7.06
C VAL A 20 -5.04 19.54 -7.41
N GLY A 21 -6.24 19.80 -6.91
CA GLY A 21 -7.39 18.92 -7.13
C GLY A 21 -7.51 17.78 -6.15
N GLY A 22 -6.68 17.76 -5.11
CA GLY A 22 -6.76 16.74 -4.07
C GLY A 22 -6.10 15.42 -4.44
N LEU A 23 -5.27 15.42 -5.48
CA LEU A 23 -4.56 14.22 -5.90
C LEU A 23 -3.49 13.85 -4.88
N VAL A 24 -3.51 12.59 -4.46
CA VAL A 24 -2.52 12.02 -3.56
C VAL A 24 -1.36 11.48 -4.38
N ASN A 25 -0.13 11.81 -3.97
CA ASN A 25 1.02 11.33 -4.73
C ASN A 25 1.32 9.86 -4.39
N GLY A 26 1.96 9.16 -5.34
CA GLY A 26 2.29 7.75 -5.18
C GLY A 26 3.20 7.46 -3.99
N ALA A 27 4.01 8.43 -3.59
CA ALA A 27 4.89 8.26 -2.43
C ALA A 27 4.10 8.00 -1.15
N ARG A 28 2.88 8.52 -1.03
CA ARG A 28 2.03 8.28 0.15
C ARG A 28 1.60 6.82 0.21
N ILE A 29 1.33 6.20 -0.94
CA ILE A 29 1.01 4.77 -1.00
C ILE A 29 2.21 3.95 -0.56
N VAL A 30 3.39 4.28 -1.06
CA VAL A 30 4.63 3.57 -0.71
C VAL A 30 4.94 3.74 0.78
N GLU A 31 4.70 4.92 1.33
CA GLU A 31 4.87 5.17 2.75
C GLU A 31 3.98 4.24 3.59
N GLN A 32 2.73 4.08 3.20
CA GLN A 32 1.80 3.23 3.94
C GLN A 32 2.19 1.76 3.82
N TRP A 33 2.69 1.33 2.67
CA TRP A 33 3.23 -0.02 2.53
C TRP A 33 4.41 -0.26 3.47
N GLY A 34 5.19 0.78 3.75
CA GLY A 34 6.26 0.69 4.74
C GLY A 34 5.72 0.28 6.11
N ASP A 35 4.61 0.87 6.53
CA ASP A 35 3.98 0.53 7.80
C ASP A 35 3.43 -0.90 7.77
N VAL A 36 2.82 -1.31 6.66
CA VAL A 36 2.31 -2.68 6.51
C VAL A 36 3.45 -3.69 6.60
N GLY A 37 4.55 -3.43 5.91
CA GLY A 37 5.71 -4.31 5.94
C GLY A 37 6.35 -4.37 7.32
N THR A 38 6.40 -3.24 8.02
CA THR A 38 6.91 -3.19 9.39
C THR A 38 6.07 -4.07 10.31
N GLU A 39 4.76 -3.99 10.19
CA GLU A 39 3.86 -4.81 11.00
C GLU A 39 4.03 -6.30 10.69
N LEU A 40 4.19 -6.65 9.42
CA LEU A 40 4.50 -8.04 9.03
C LEU A 40 5.75 -8.54 9.74
N MET A 41 6.80 -7.73 9.76
CA MET A 41 8.06 -8.14 10.37
C MET A 41 7.94 -8.29 11.89
N VAL A 42 7.16 -7.43 12.53
CA VAL A 42 6.90 -7.55 13.96
C VAL A 42 6.23 -8.89 14.27
N TYR A 43 5.26 -9.29 13.47
CA TYR A 43 4.53 -10.55 13.69
C TYR A 43 5.40 -11.79 13.47
N VAL A 44 6.28 -11.78 12.49
CA VAL A 44 7.02 -12.98 12.13
C VAL A 44 8.41 -13.03 12.74
N ASP A 45 8.96 -11.89 13.12
CA ASP A 45 10.35 -11.79 13.56
C ASP A 45 10.51 -11.07 14.90
N GLY A 46 9.47 -10.42 15.38
CA GLY A 46 9.51 -9.69 16.64
C GLY A 46 10.27 -8.37 16.57
N ASP A 47 10.66 -7.95 15.39
CA ASP A 47 11.45 -6.74 15.18
C ASP A 47 10.99 -6.05 13.90
N ILE A 48 11.26 -4.75 13.80
CA ILE A 48 10.81 -3.96 12.66
C ILE A 48 11.63 -4.22 11.39
N SER A 49 12.80 -4.83 11.51
CA SER A 49 13.68 -5.13 10.39
C SER A 49 14.08 -3.90 9.58
N LEU A 50 14.67 -4.11 8.43
CA LEU A 50 15.17 -3.04 7.58
C LEU A 50 14.69 -3.25 6.16
N PHE A 51 14.06 -2.23 5.58
CA PHE A 51 13.69 -2.24 4.18
C PHE A 51 14.93 -2.10 3.30
N LEU A 52 15.04 -2.94 2.27
CA LEU A 52 16.10 -2.85 1.28
C LEU A 52 15.67 -2.10 0.04
N GLY A 53 14.41 -2.21 -0.34
CA GLY A 53 13.88 -1.53 -1.51
C GLY A 53 12.73 -2.27 -2.16
N TYR A 54 12.27 -1.76 -3.28
CA TYR A 54 11.21 -2.35 -4.08
C TYR A 54 11.77 -2.77 -5.44
N GLU A 55 11.48 -3.99 -5.85
CA GLU A 55 11.86 -4.46 -7.17
C GLU A 55 11.05 -3.73 -8.25
N LYS A 56 9.76 -3.53 -8.00
CA LYS A 56 8.87 -2.92 -8.95
C LYS A 56 7.69 -2.28 -8.22
N VAL A 57 7.33 -1.08 -8.64
CA VAL A 57 6.13 -0.39 -8.16
C VAL A 57 5.35 0.06 -9.37
N GLU A 58 4.05 -0.25 -9.41
CA GLU A 58 3.15 0.20 -10.48
C GLU A 58 1.98 0.96 -9.86
N PHE A 59 1.71 2.14 -10.37
CA PHE A 59 0.55 2.94 -10.00
C PHE A 59 -0.50 2.77 -11.09
N LEU A 60 -1.62 2.17 -10.74
CA LEU A 60 -2.62 1.71 -11.71
C LEU A 60 -3.80 2.66 -11.82
N ALA A 61 -4.07 3.46 -10.79
CA ALA A 61 -5.17 4.40 -10.78
C ALA A 61 -4.85 5.56 -9.85
N PRO A 62 -5.37 6.77 -10.13
CA PRO A 62 -5.15 7.91 -9.24
C PRO A 62 -5.92 7.75 -7.94
N VAL A 63 -5.37 8.30 -6.88
CA VAL A 63 -5.96 8.31 -5.55
C VAL A 63 -6.16 9.77 -5.13
N TYR A 64 -7.32 10.06 -4.57
CA TYR A 64 -7.71 11.42 -4.18
C TYR A 64 -8.08 11.48 -2.71
N VAL A 65 -8.02 12.69 -2.18
CA VAL A 65 -8.56 12.98 -0.85
C VAL A 65 -10.02 12.52 -0.78
N GLY A 66 -10.37 11.84 0.30
CA GLY A 66 -11.70 11.28 0.47
C GLY A 66 -11.83 9.83 0.04
N ASP A 67 -10.84 9.30 -0.67
CA ASP A 67 -10.85 7.88 -1.03
C ASP A 67 -10.54 7.03 0.20
N PHE A 68 -11.28 5.95 0.34
CA PHE A 68 -11.02 4.94 1.36
C PHE A 68 -10.16 3.85 0.75
N MET A 69 -8.99 3.64 1.35
CA MET A 69 -7.99 2.74 0.81
C MET A 69 -7.74 1.58 1.75
N GLU A 70 -7.45 0.43 1.17
CA GLU A 70 -6.87 -0.70 1.90
C GLU A 70 -5.48 -0.97 1.35
N TYR A 71 -4.53 -1.09 2.25
CA TYR A 71 -3.14 -1.38 1.91
C TYR A 71 -2.84 -2.78 2.39
N HIS A 72 -2.62 -3.67 1.45
CA HIS A 72 -2.41 -5.09 1.70
C HIS A 72 -0.93 -5.43 1.56
N GLY A 73 -0.44 -6.28 2.46
CA GLY A 73 0.91 -6.83 2.32
C GLY A 73 0.93 -8.25 2.84
N TRP A 74 1.71 -9.10 2.18
CA TRP A 74 1.90 -10.48 2.62
C TRP A 74 3.29 -10.96 2.31
N ILE A 75 3.72 -11.97 3.05
CA ILE A 75 5.01 -12.59 2.83
C ILE A 75 4.86 -13.61 1.72
N GLU A 76 5.64 -13.42 0.65
CA GLU A 76 5.64 -14.33 -0.48
C GLU A 76 6.73 -15.38 -0.37
N LYS A 77 7.90 -15.00 0.17
CA LYS A 77 9.05 -15.86 0.21
C LYS A 77 9.91 -15.57 1.43
N VAL A 78 10.43 -16.62 2.04
CA VAL A 78 11.34 -16.48 3.19
C VAL A 78 12.71 -16.98 2.77
N GLY A 79 13.73 -16.12 2.92
CA GLY A 79 15.12 -16.48 2.71
C GLY A 79 15.83 -16.71 4.03
N ASN A 80 17.16 -16.87 3.98
CA ASN A 80 17.96 -17.11 5.18
C ASN A 80 17.91 -15.97 6.18
N GLN A 81 18.07 -14.74 5.70
CA GLN A 81 18.11 -13.55 6.53
C GLN A 81 17.21 -12.45 5.97
N SER A 82 16.28 -12.83 5.10
CA SER A 82 15.48 -11.84 4.41
C SER A 82 14.09 -12.39 4.09
N TYR A 83 13.17 -11.46 3.85
CA TYR A 83 11.82 -11.77 3.44
C TYR A 83 11.51 -11.03 2.15
N THR A 84 10.75 -11.67 1.28
CA THR A 84 10.19 -11.02 0.10
C THR A 84 8.69 -10.87 0.32
N CYS A 85 8.21 -9.64 0.19
CA CYS A 85 6.81 -9.32 0.42
C CYS A 85 6.18 -8.77 -0.85
N LYS A 86 4.88 -8.96 -0.98
CA LYS A 86 4.07 -8.30 -2.00
C LYS A 86 3.10 -7.34 -1.36
N PHE A 87 2.82 -6.25 -2.06
CA PHE A 87 1.92 -5.22 -1.59
C PHE A 87 0.91 -4.86 -2.66
N GLU A 88 -0.27 -4.50 -2.21
CA GLU A 88 -1.33 -3.94 -3.06
C GLU A 88 -1.98 -2.77 -2.33
N ALA A 89 -2.46 -1.82 -3.09
CA ALA A 89 -3.30 -0.75 -2.57
C ALA A 89 -4.62 -0.78 -3.33
N TRP A 90 -5.72 -0.87 -2.60
CA TRP A 90 -7.07 -0.97 -3.15
C TRP A 90 -7.88 0.26 -2.78
N LYS A 91 -8.50 0.85 -3.76
CA LYS A 91 -9.52 1.87 -3.52
C LYS A 91 -10.84 1.11 -3.30
N VAL A 92 -11.33 1.14 -2.07
CA VAL A 92 -12.53 0.37 -1.71
C VAL A 92 -13.79 1.21 -1.67
N ALA A 93 -13.66 2.53 -1.52
CA ALA A 93 -14.78 3.45 -1.57
C ALA A 93 -14.30 4.85 -1.94
N THR A 94 -15.15 5.63 -2.58
CA THR A 94 -14.86 7.02 -2.93
C THR A 94 -16.15 7.82 -2.93
N GLN A 95 -16.03 9.15 -2.88
CA GLN A 95 -17.21 10.00 -2.87
C GLN A 95 -17.82 10.09 -4.27
N LEU A 96 -19.15 9.96 -4.33
CA LEU A 96 -19.88 10.01 -5.59
C LEU A 96 -20.10 11.43 -6.09
N ASP A 97 -19.92 12.43 -5.25
CA ASP A 97 -20.08 13.83 -5.62
C ASP A 97 -18.84 14.44 -6.26
N ARG A 98 -17.82 13.64 -6.47
CA ARG A 98 -16.63 14.06 -7.21
C ARG A 98 -17.04 14.43 -8.63
N THR A 99 -16.52 15.53 -9.12
CA THR A 99 -16.86 16.04 -10.45
C THR A 99 -16.07 15.39 -11.58
N ASP A 100 -15.28 14.37 -11.27
CA ASP A 100 -14.56 13.60 -12.27
C ASP A 100 -15.54 12.97 -13.27
N ALA A 101 -15.08 12.83 -14.49
CA ALA A 101 -15.96 12.48 -15.57
C ALA A 101 -16.60 11.10 -15.46
N ASP A 102 -15.93 10.15 -14.83
CA ASP A 102 -16.38 8.76 -14.83
C ASP A 102 -16.90 8.34 -13.47
N LEU A 103 -18.18 8.60 -13.23
CA LEU A 103 -18.83 8.19 -11.99
C LEU A 103 -19.00 6.68 -11.88
N SER A 104 -19.05 5.97 -12.98
CA SER A 104 -19.21 4.51 -12.93
C SER A 104 -17.94 3.83 -12.38
N GLY A 105 -16.78 4.41 -12.68
CA GLY A 105 -15.52 3.91 -12.12
C GLY A 105 -15.28 4.36 -10.70
N VAL A 106 -15.83 5.50 -10.32
CA VAL A 106 -15.57 6.13 -9.02
C VAL A 106 -16.08 5.28 -7.86
N ALA A 107 -17.24 4.66 -8.02
CA ALA A 107 -17.86 3.87 -6.97
C ALA A 107 -17.40 2.41 -6.95
N THR A 108 -16.59 2.00 -7.91
CA THR A 108 -16.16 0.61 -8.04
C THR A 108 -14.84 0.39 -7.35
N PRO A 109 -14.75 -0.54 -6.41
CA PRO A 109 -13.46 -0.89 -5.79
C PRO A 109 -12.48 -1.38 -6.85
N GLY A 110 -11.22 -1.04 -6.69
CA GLY A 110 -10.22 -1.48 -7.64
C GLY A 110 -8.80 -1.29 -7.11
N THR A 111 -7.89 -2.05 -7.71
CA THR A 111 -6.49 -1.97 -7.36
C THR A 111 -5.91 -0.65 -7.83
N ALA A 112 -5.40 0.16 -6.94
CA ALA A 112 -4.79 1.45 -7.27
C ALA A 112 -3.29 1.34 -7.50
N ALA A 113 -2.61 0.38 -6.85
CA ALA A 113 -1.18 0.20 -7.00
C ALA A 113 -0.76 -1.19 -6.55
N THR A 114 0.34 -1.68 -7.10
CA THR A 114 0.95 -2.93 -6.68
C THR A 114 2.46 -2.77 -6.54
N ALA A 115 3.06 -3.57 -5.68
CA ALA A 115 4.50 -3.63 -5.56
C ALA A 115 4.94 -5.04 -5.22
N CYS A 116 6.06 -5.44 -5.81
CA CYS A 116 6.77 -6.64 -5.44
C CYS A 116 8.09 -6.20 -4.83
N GLU A 117 8.30 -6.55 -3.60
CA GLU A 117 9.41 -6.02 -2.83
C GLU A 117 10.57 -7.00 -2.85
N PRO A 118 11.82 -6.52 -3.08
CA PRO A 118 12.98 -7.36 -2.86
C PRO A 118 13.11 -7.74 -1.38
N PRO A 119 13.98 -8.68 -1.06
CA PRO A 119 14.10 -9.15 0.31
C PRO A 119 14.28 -8.02 1.31
N VAL A 120 13.54 -8.11 2.40
CA VAL A 120 13.69 -7.20 3.54
C VAL A 120 14.65 -7.88 4.52
N LEU A 121 15.70 -7.18 4.88
CA LEU A 121 16.70 -7.71 5.77
C LEU A 121 16.11 -7.94 7.16
N CYS A 122 16.34 -9.12 7.69
CA CYS A 122 15.97 -9.43 9.06
C CYS A 122 16.84 -8.63 10.03
N GLY A 123 16.26 -8.10 11.08
CA GLY A 123 16.96 -7.18 11.99
C GLY A 123 17.92 -7.82 12.96
N ARG A 124 18.50 -8.93 12.64
CA ARG A 124 19.39 -9.63 13.57
C ARG A 124 20.72 -9.92 13.00
#